data_4fbb34db2409f7c97c196fee9f7f2649
#
_entry.id   4fbb34db2409f7c97c196fee9f7f2649
#
_cell.length_a   1.000
_cell.length_b   1.000
_cell.length_c   1.000
_cell.angle_alpha   90.00
_cell.angle_beta   90.00
_cell.angle_gamma   90.00
#
_symmetry.space_group_name_H-M   'P 1'
#
loop_
_entity.id
_entity.type
_entity.pdbx_description
1 polymer ?
#
loop_
_entity_poly.entity_id
_entity_poly.type
_entity_poly.pdbx_seq_one_letter_code
_entity_poly.pdbx_strand_id
1 'polypeptide(L)'
;MMSGGASVKKPWLKQGADPLALLRKSAAVFCYGTLLLPRYQRRLFSRKFTASPAVLRGWRLRMGYDGYRFIQPSPHQSVRGSLLWLTPEQLEAADNWEDVPYYQRESVCLRSRNKAIKVWVYTRRQGKGRPCPVQLYTTHTSAPPVIRSYRYRFHA
;
A
#
# COMPACT_ATOMS: atom_id res chain seq x y z
N MET A 1 38.09 -3.78 18.53
CA MET A 1 37.36 -3.81 17.28
C MET A 1 36.06 -3.03 17.44
N MET A 2 36.00 -1.85 16.91
CA MET A 2 34.81 -1.00 16.93
C MET A 2 33.98 -1.30 15.69
N SER A 3 32.90 -2.03 15.81
CA SER A 3 31.90 -2.15 14.75
C SER A 3 31.04 -0.89 14.77
N GLY A 4 31.41 0.05 13.93
CA GLY A 4 30.60 1.24 13.68
C GLY A 4 29.33 0.85 12.94
N GLY A 5 28.28 0.55 13.66
CA GLY A 5 26.94 0.47 13.08
C GLY A 5 26.54 1.87 12.63
N ALA A 6 26.54 2.11 11.32
CA ALA A 6 26.00 3.33 10.76
C ALA A 6 24.51 3.38 11.09
N SER A 7 24.15 4.21 12.08
CA SER A 7 22.77 4.53 12.40
C SER A 7 22.18 5.24 11.19
N VAL A 8 21.40 4.55 10.41
CA VAL A 8 20.62 5.16 9.33
C VAL A 8 19.64 6.12 9.99
N LYS A 9 19.98 7.40 9.96
CA LYS A 9 19.09 8.47 10.40
C LYS A 9 17.85 8.41 9.53
N LYS A 10 16.74 8.01 10.12
CA LYS A 10 15.45 7.97 9.47
C LYS A 10 14.87 9.39 9.50
N PRO A 11 14.82 10.09 8.35
CA PRO A 11 14.52 11.54 8.32
C PRO A 11 13.13 11.91 8.81
N TRP A 12 12.25 10.94 8.96
CA TRP A 12 10.89 11.13 9.45
C TRP A 12 10.73 10.98 10.98
N LEU A 13 11.79 10.60 11.69
CA LEU A 13 11.86 10.67 13.15
C LEU A 13 12.43 12.04 13.57
N LYS A 14 11.74 13.12 13.24
CA LYS A 14 12.04 14.41 13.86
C LYS A 14 11.61 14.31 15.33
N GLN A 15 12.59 14.27 16.21
CA GLN A 15 12.37 14.38 17.65
C GLN A 15 11.58 15.67 17.92
N GLY A 16 10.42 15.55 18.56
CA GLY A 16 9.60 16.68 18.96
C GLY A 16 8.40 17.01 18.08
N ALA A 17 8.09 16.21 17.06
CA ALA A 17 6.84 16.39 16.31
C ALA A 17 5.64 15.94 17.17
N ASP A 18 4.65 16.83 17.32
CA ASP A 18 3.38 16.50 17.97
C ASP A 18 2.71 15.33 17.24
N PRO A 19 2.48 14.18 17.92
CA PRO A 19 1.84 13.02 17.29
C PRO A 19 0.45 13.35 16.72
N LEU A 20 -0.29 14.27 17.33
CA LEU A 20 -1.60 14.71 16.84
C LEU A 20 -1.48 15.55 15.57
N ALA A 21 -0.44 16.38 15.46
CA ALA A 21 -0.18 17.16 14.25
C ALA A 21 0.22 16.25 13.09
N LEU A 22 0.97 15.18 13.34
CA LEU A 22 1.30 14.15 12.34
C LEU A 22 0.06 13.41 11.87
N LEU A 23 -0.82 13.03 12.77
CA LEU A 23 -2.10 12.38 12.42
C LEU A 23 -3.01 13.30 11.59
N ARG A 24 -3.04 14.60 11.88
CA ARG A 24 -3.83 15.58 11.11
C ARG A 24 -3.33 15.75 9.67
N LYS A 25 -2.06 15.51 9.41
CA LYS A 25 -1.45 15.58 8.07
C LYS A 25 -1.41 14.23 7.35
N SER A 26 -1.84 13.16 8.01
CA SER A 26 -1.82 11.83 7.41
C SER A 26 -2.87 11.70 6.32
N ALA A 27 -2.48 11.03 5.24
CA ALA A 27 -3.36 10.68 4.14
C ALA A 27 -3.75 9.20 4.19
N ALA A 28 -5.02 8.91 3.90
CA ALA A 28 -5.48 7.53 3.76
C ALA A 28 -5.01 6.97 2.42
N VAL A 29 -4.39 5.80 2.44
CA VAL A 29 -3.98 5.05 1.25
C VAL A 29 -4.67 3.71 1.27
N PHE A 30 -5.41 3.40 0.21
CA PHE A 30 -5.98 2.09 0.01
C PHE A 30 -4.93 1.15 -0.57
N CYS A 31 -4.58 0.13 0.18
CA CYS A 31 -3.57 -0.85 -0.19
C CYS A 31 -4.21 -2.21 -0.46
N TYR A 32 -3.79 -2.86 -1.52
CA TYR A 32 -4.29 -4.17 -1.96
C TYR A 32 -3.15 -5.16 -2.29
N GLY A 33 -1.91 -4.77 -2.08
CA GLY A 33 -0.71 -5.52 -2.44
C GLY A 33 0.33 -5.56 -1.34
N THR A 34 1.59 -5.45 -1.72
CA THR A 34 2.76 -5.66 -0.85
C THR A 34 2.84 -4.72 0.34
N LEU A 35 2.31 -3.50 0.24
CA LEU A 35 2.26 -2.56 1.37
C LEU A 35 1.41 -3.06 2.54
N LEU A 36 0.58 -4.08 2.34
CA LEU A 36 -0.18 -4.72 3.43
C LEU A 36 0.64 -5.74 4.22
N LEU A 37 1.79 -6.15 3.72
CA LEU A 37 2.64 -7.13 4.39
C LEU A 37 3.47 -6.47 5.50
N PRO A 38 3.38 -6.96 6.74
CA PRO A 38 4.07 -6.36 7.89
C PRO A 38 5.57 -6.19 7.68
N ARG A 39 6.21 -7.12 6.98
CA ARG A 39 7.66 -7.07 6.68
C ARG A 39 8.03 -5.83 5.85
N TYR A 40 7.20 -5.47 4.85
CA TYR A 40 7.44 -4.28 4.04
C TYR A 40 7.08 -3.01 4.78
N GLN A 41 6.02 -3.03 5.57
CA GLN A 41 5.66 -1.91 6.43
C GLN A 41 6.81 -1.58 7.40
N ARG A 42 7.41 -2.59 8.04
CA ARG A 42 8.57 -2.37 8.91
C ARG A 42 9.79 -1.85 8.15
N ARG A 43 10.01 -2.39 6.95
CA ARG A 43 11.16 -1.95 6.12
C ARG A 43 11.00 -0.52 5.63
N LEU A 44 9.83 -0.16 5.12
CA LEU A 44 9.56 1.14 4.52
C LEU A 44 9.27 2.23 5.56
N PHE A 45 8.46 1.88 6.56
CA PHE A 45 7.90 2.84 7.51
C PHE A 45 8.43 2.65 8.93
N SER A 46 9.27 1.63 9.16
CA SER A 46 9.78 1.23 10.48
C SER A 46 8.70 0.95 11.52
N ARG A 47 7.52 0.65 11.06
CA ARG A 47 6.39 0.28 11.90
C ARG A 47 5.46 -0.68 11.17
N LYS A 48 4.63 -1.36 11.94
CA LYS A 48 3.47 -2.11 11.47
C LYS A 48 2.23 -1.26 11.69
N PHE A 49 1.34 -1.24 10.71
CA PHE A 49 0.05 -0.58 10.82
C PHE A 49 -1.02 -1.55 11.31
N THR A 50 -1.97 -1.04 12.07
CA THR A 50 -3.19 -1.78 12.38
C THR A 50 -4.00 -1.95 11.11
N ALA A 51 -4.46 -3.17 10.84
CA ALA A 51 -5.31 -3.44 9.69
C ALA A 51 -6.65 -2.69 9.81
N SER A 52 -7.01 -1.99 8.75
CA SER A 52 -8.29 -1.30 8.61
C SER A 52 -8.94 -1.77 7.31
N PRO A 53 -9.63 -2.94 7.33
CA PRO A 53 -10.19 -3.54 6.11
C PRO A 53 -11.12 -2.60 5.38
N ALA A 54 -11.02 -2.57 4.05
CA ALA A 54 -11.82 -1.75 3.18
C ALA A 54 -12.06 -2.44 1.83
N VAL A 55 -13.11 -1.99 1.14
CA VAL A 55 -13.47 -2.48 -0.19
C VAL A 55 -13.57 -1.30 -1.14
N LEU A 56 -12.80 -1.33 -2.21
CA LEU A 56 -12.83 -0.33 -3.27
C LEU A 56 -13.73 -0.83 -4.41
N ARG A 57 -14.92 -0.23 -4.54
CA ARG A 57 -15.91 -0.55 -5.57
C ARG A 57 -15.59 0.19 -6.88
N GLY A 58 -15.94 -0.43 -8.00
CA GLY A 58 -15.72 0.14 -9.32
C GLY A 58 -14.30 -0.12 -9.87
N TRP A 59 -13.60 -1.07 -9.29
CA TRP A 59 -12.26 -1.46 -9.67
C TRP A 59 -12.11 -2.97 -9.72
N ARG A 60 -11.19 -3.46 -10.53
CA ARG A 60 -10.82 -4.87 -10.63
C ARG A 60 -9.34 -5.08 -10.38
N LEU A 61 -9.01 -6.19 -9.74
CA LEU A 61 -7.64 -6.63 -9.53
C LEU A 61 -7.13 -7.38 -10.76
N ARG A 62 -5.96 -6.99 -11.22
CA ARG A 62 -5.26 -7.59 -12.36
C ARG A 62 -3.90 -8.12 -11.94
N MET A 63 -3.41 -9.09 -12.71
CA MET A 63 -2.04 -9.59 -12.63
C MET A 63 -1.32 -9.23 -13.93
N GLY A 64 -0.30 -8.41 -13.84
CA GLY A 64 0.54 -8.07 -14.99
C GLY A 64 1.37 -9.26 -15.46
N TYR A 65 1.83 -9.21 -16.70
CA TYR A 65 2.76 -10.22 -17.26
C TYR A 65 4.14 -10.14 -16.61
N ASP A 66 4.43 -9.03 -15.93
CA ASP A 66 5.61 -8.83 -15.06
C ASP A 66 5.48 -9.50 -13.69
N GLY A 67 4.32 -10.10 -13.38
CA GLY A 67 4.04 -10.77 -12.11
C GLY A 67 3.58 -9.83 -10.99
N TYR A 68 3.37 -8.55 -11.28
CA TYR A 68 2.88 -7.58 -10.29
C TYR A 68 1.37 -7.39 -10.38
N ARG A 69 0.76 -7.18 -9.23
CA ARG A 69 -0.67 -6.86 -9.13
C ARG A 69 -0.89 -5.37 -9.35
N PHE A 70 -1.99 -5.07 -9.99
CA PHE A 70 -2.46 -3.70 -10.16
C PHE A 70 -3.98 -3.68 -10.27
N ILE A 71 -4.56 -2.50 -10.16
CA ILE A 71 -6.00 -2.31 -10.32
C ILE A 71 -6.32 -1.40 -11.49
N GLN A 72 -7.48 -1.66 -12.07
CA GLN A 72 -8.04 -0.88 -13.18
C GLN A 72 -9.53 -0.62 -12.92
N PRO A 73 -10.08 0.48 -13.46
CA PRO A 73 -11.52 0.72 -13.40
C PRO A 73 -12.33 -0.45 -13.95
N SER A 74 -13.39 -0.81 -13.24
CA SER A 74 -14.35 -1.82 -13.65
C SER A 74 -15.66 -1.61 -12.88
N PRO A 75 -16.73 -1.11 -13.54
CA PRO A 75 -17.92 -0.61 -12.83
C PRO A 75 -18.64 -1.63 -11.94
N HIS A 76 -18.52 -2.91 -12.24
CA HIS A 76 -19.28 -3.98 -11.55
C HIS A 76 -18.41 -4.87 -10.64
N GLN A 77 -17.15 -4.50 -10.46
CA GLN A 77 -16.22 -5.27 -9.62
C GLN A 77 -15.77 -4.45 -8.41
N SER A 78 -15.15 -5.14 -7.48
CA SER A 78 -14.57 -4.51 -6.29
C SER A 78 -13.25 -5.19 -5.91
N VAL A 79 -12.41 -4.45 -5.22
CA VAL A 79 -11.12 -4.91 -4.71
C VAL A 79 -11.13 -4.82 -3.20
N ARG A 80 -10.74 -5.91 -2.54
CA ARG A 80 -10.53 -5.95 -1.09
C ARG A 80 -9.12 -5.50 -0.75
N GLY A 81 -8.98 -4.75 0.31
CA GLY A 81 -7.72 -4.26 0.80
C GLY A 81 -7.82 -3.69 2.21
N SER A 82 -6.92 -2.82 2.55
CA SER A 82 -6.93 -2.09 3.82
C SER A 82 -6.49 -0.66 3.64
N LEU A 83 -6.94 0.19 4.54
CA LEU A 83 -6.46 1.57 4.63
C LEU A 83 -5.22 1.64 5.52
N LEU A 84 -4.21 2.33 5.04
CA LEU A 84 -3.08 2.80 5.82
C LEU A 84 -3.12 4.33 5.90
N TRP A 85 -2.88 4.86 7.08
CA TRP A 85 -2.78 6.31 7.30
C TRP A 85 -1.30 6.69 7.32
N LEU A 86 -0.84 7.31 6.23
CA LEU A 86 0.56 7.64 6.01
C LEU A 86 0.82 9.13 6.20
N THR A 87 1.89 9.46 6.90
CA THR A 87 2.41 10.83 6.92
C THR A 87 2.92 11.24 5.53
N PRO A 88 3.13 12.54 5.26
CA PRO A 88 3.68 12.98 3.97
C PRO A 88 4.99 12.27 3.61
N GLU A 89 5.88 12.09 4.56
CA GLU A 89 7.19 11.42 4.37
C GLU A 89 7.02 9.92 4.09
N GLN A 90 6.06 9.27 4.76
CA GLN A 90 5.73 7.86 4.51
C GLN A 90 5.06 7.69 3.14
N LEU A 91 4.26 8.66 2.72
CA LEU A 91 3.63 8.65 1.40
C LEU A 91 4.68 8.78 0.29
N GLU A 92 5.68 9.63 0.47
CA GLU A 92 6.83 9.73 -0.44
C GLU A 92 7.62 8.40 -0.50
N ALA A 93 7.84 7.76 0.63
CA ALA A 93 8.48 6.45 0.67
C ALA A 93 7.64 5.38 -0.06
N ALA A 94 6.32 5.45 0.04
CA ALA A 94 5.42 4.57 -0.70
C ALA A 94 5.47 4.85 -2.21
N ASP A 95 5.51 6.12 -2.63
CA ASP A 95 5.66 6.49 -4.04
C ASP A 95 6.93 5.91 -4.66
N ASN A 96 8.04 5.99 -3.94
CA ASN A 96 9.31 5.42 -4.38
C ASN A 96 9.27 3.90 -4.43
N TRP A 97 8.58 3.25 -3.50
CA TRP A 97 8.40 1.80 -3.47
C TRP A 97 7.54 1.30 -4.62
N GLU A 98 6.44 1.99 -4.91
CA GLU A 98 5.51 1.64 -5.97
C GLU A 98 6.02 2.03 -7.37
N ASP A 99 7.21 2.64 -7.42
CA ASP A 99 7.87 3.01 -8.68
C ASP A 99 7.01 3.97 -9.53
N VAL A 100 6.57 5.07 -8.91
CA VAL A 100 5.89 6.16 -9.62
C VAL A 100 6.90 6.81 -10.61
N PRO A 101 6.59 7.00 -11.90
CA PRO A 101 5.25 7.01 -12.49
C PRO A 101 4.76 5.68 -13.10
N TYR A 102 5.48 4.57 -12.96
CA TYR A 102 5.04 3.27 -13.49
C TYR A 102 3.70 2.83 -12.90
N TYR A 103 3.55 2.93 -11.57
CA TYR A 103 2.25 3.03 -10.92
C TYR A 103 1.89 4.49 -10.75
N GLN A 104 0.65 4.83 -10.98
CA GLN A 104 0.12 6.17 -10.76
C GLN A 104 -0.60 6.21 -9.43
N ARG A 105 -0.28 7.20 -8.60
CA ARG A 105 -1.04 7.47 -7.39
C ARG A 105 -2.24 8.36 -7.75
N GLU A 106 -3.43 7.81 -7.59
CA GLU A 106 -4.68 8.48 -7.89
C GLU A 106 -5.51 8.70 -6.62
N SER A 107 -6.29 9.77 -6.63
CA SER A 107 -7.28 10.03 -5.60
C SER A 107 -8.62 9.46 -6.01
N VAL A 108 -9.18 8.63 -5.15
CA VAL A 108 -10.50 8.01 -5.34
C VAL A 108 -11.38 8.22 -4.12
N CYS A 109 -12.68 8.13 -4.31
CA CYS A 109 -13.65 8.18 -3.21
C CYS A 109 -13.99 6.76 -2.77
N LEU A 110 -13.65 6.42 -1.53
CA LEU A 110 -14.03 5.16 -0.91
C LEU A 110 -15.28 5.37 -0.06
N ARG A 111 -16.30 4.61 -0.35
CA ARG A 111 -17.56 4.64 0.41
C ARG A 111 -17.58 3.52 1.44
N SER A 112 -17.77 3.87 2.68
CA SER A 112 -17.96 2.93 3.79
C SER A 112 -19.20 3.33 4.57
N ARG A 113 -20.21 2.45 4.56
CA ARG A 113 -21.52 2.72 5.17
C ARG A 113 -22.07 4.08 4.71
N ASN A 114 -22.23 5.04 5.62
CA ASN A 114 -22.79 6.37 5.34
C ASN A 114 -21.71 7.46 5.12
N LYS A 115 -20.45 7.07 5.01
CA LYS A 115 -19.32 8.01 4.85
C LYS A 115 -18.60 7.76 3.54
N ALA A 116 -18.24 8.85 2.89
CA ALA A 116 -17.32 8.83 1.75
C ALA A 116 -16.02 9.52 2.18
N ILE A 117 -14.90 8.83 1.98
CA ILE A 117 -13.58 9.38 2.28
C ILE A 117 -12.73 9.39 1.01
N LYS A 118 -11.96 10.46 0.87
CA LYS A 118 -10.96 10.58 -0.17
C LYS A 118 -9.74 9.76 0.23
N VAL A 119 -9.31 8.85 -0.63
CA VAL A 119 -8.14 8.01 -0.40
C VAL A 119 -7.23 8.03 -1.61
N TRP A 120 -5.96 7.80 -1.37
CA TRP A 120 -5.00 7.54 -2.43
C TRP A 120 -4.97 6.05 -2.75
N VAL A 121 -4.72 5.73 -4.01
CA VAL A 121 -4.53 4.36 -4.48
C VAL A 121 -3.50 4.33 -5.61
N TYR A 122 -2.67 3.29 -5.65
CA TYR A 122 -1.73 3.08 -6.74
C TYR A 122 -2.37 2.24 -7.83
N THR A 123 -2.35 2.72 -9.05
CA THR A 123 -3.01 2.10 -10.20
C THR A 123 -2.09 1.96 -11.40
N ARG A 124 -2.46 1.10 -12.34
CA ARG A 124 -1.87 1.01 -13.67
C ARG A 124 -2.99 0.96 -14.71
N ARG A 125 -3.60 2.11 -14.98
CA ARG A 125 -4.77 2.20 -15.88
C ARG A 125 -4.50 1.61 -17.26
N GLN A 126 -3.31 1.80 -17.79
CA GLN A 126 -2.87 1.31 -19.09
C GLN A 126 -2.16 -0.05 -19.00
N GLY A 127 -2.09 -0.62 -17.83
CA GLY A 127 -1.41 -1.90 -17.60
C GLY A 127 -2.10 -3.04 -18.36
N LYS A 128 -1.31 -3.87 -19.01
CA LYS A 128 -1.76 -5.11 -19.63
C LYS A 128 -1.53 -6.28 -18.68
N GLY A 129 -2.49 -7.18 -18.62
CA GLY A 129 -2.42 -8.32 -17.72
C GLY A 129 -3.63 -9.23 -17.86
N ARG A 130 -3.72 -10.20 -16.98
CA ARG A 130 -4.80 -11.18 -16.87
C ARG A 130 -5.62 -10.94 -15.61
N PRO A 131 -6.85 -11.47 -15.53
CA PRO A 131 -7.60 -11.45 -14.27
C PRO A 131 -6.78 -12.08 -13.15
N CYS A 132 -6.77 -11.45 -11.98
CA CYS A 132 -6.14 -12.04 -10.80
C CYS A 132 -7.14 -12.98 -10.14
N PRO A 133 -6.87 -14.31 -10.10
CA PRO A 133 -7.84 -15.29 -9.63
C PRO A 133 -8.05 -15.26 -8.11
N VAL A 134 -7.15 -14.66 -7.36
CA VAL A 134 -7.18 -14.65 -5.90
C VAL A 134 -6.92 -13.25 -5.37
N GLN A 135 -7.87 -12.73 -4.59
CA GLN A 135 -7.60 -11.60 -3.72
C GLN A 135 -6.86 -12.12 -2.49
N LEU A 136 -5.63 -11.64 -2.26
CA LEU A 136 -4.71 -12.17 -1.24
C LEU A 136 -5.19 -12.02 0.20
N TYR A 137 -6.23 -11.23 0.44
CA TYR A 137 -6.64 -10.88 1.77
C TYR A 137 -8.12 -11.17 1.97
N THR A 138 -8.42 -12.39 2.41
CA THR A 138 -9.65 -12.65 3.11
C THR A 138 -9.41 -12.37 4.59
N THR A 139 -10.24 -11.56 5.18
CA THR A 139 -10.15 -11.10 6.57
C THR A 139 -10.34 -12.18 7.63
N HIS A 140 -10.35 -13.47 7.27
CA HIS A 140 -10.72 -14.56 8.16
C HIS A 140 -9.73 -15.73 8.24
N THR A 141 -8.52 -15.60 7.73
CA THR A 141 -7.52 -16.66 7.93
C THR A 141 -6.37 -16.17 8.79
N SER A 142 -6.20 -16.82 9.91
CA SER A 142 -5.09 -16.65 10.85
C SER A 142 -3.70 -17.02 10.29
N ALA A 143 -3.61 -17.49 9.06
CA ALA A 143 -2.36 -17.76 8.37
C ALA A 143 -2.23 -16.85 7.14
N PRO A 144 -1.11 -16.14 6.97
CA PRO A 144 -0.86 -15.42 5.73
C PRO A 144 -0.80 -16.44 4.60
N PRO A 145 -1.46 -16.18 3.45
CA PRO A 145 -1.30 -17.04 2.30
C PRO A 145 0.18 -17.13 1.93
N VAL A 146 0.66 -18.33 1.72
CA VAL A 146 2.01 -18.56 1.22
C VAL A 146 2.08 -17.93 -0.17
N ILE A 147 2.69 -16.76 -0.24
CA ILE A 147 2.89 -16.05 -1.49
C ILE A 147 4.01 -16.78 -2.24
N ARG A 148 3.62 -17.77 -3.04
CA ARG A 148 4.57 -18.37 -4.00
C ARG A 148 4.80 -17.39 -5.13
N SER A 149 6.06 -16.98 -5.28
CA SER A 149 6.62 -16.20 -6.38
C SER A 149 6.09 -14.77 -6.55
N TYR A 150 6.54 -13.87 -5.71
CA TYR A 150 6.74 -12.49 -6.12
C TYR A 150 8.22 -12.33 -6.52
N ARG A 151 8.49 -12.09 -7.79
CA ARG A 151 9.81 -11.57 -8.19
C ARG A 151 9.83 -10.10 -7.78
N TYR A 152 10.60 -9.80 -6.76
CA TYR A 152 10.84 -8.43 -6.34
C TYR A 152 11.97 -7.86 -7.17
N ARG A 153 11.74 -6.72 -7.81
CA ARG A 153 12.85 -5.86 -8.19
C ARG A 153 13.42 -5.26 -6.90
N PHE A 154 14.56 -5.75 -6.49
CA PHE A 154 15.41 -5.00 -5.60
C PHE A 154 16.05 -3.91 -6.44
N HIS A 155 15.62 -2.66 -6.27
CA HIS A 155 16.44 -1.55 -6.67
C HIS A 155 17.58 -1.48 -5.64
N ALA A 156 18.77 -1.72 -6.14
CA ALA A 156 20.00 -1.56 -5.36
C ALA A 156 20.17 -0.10 -4.91
#